data_85dc2ea8797cefdcc7405768c7f009a5
#
_entry.id   85dc2ea8797cefdcc7405768c7f009a5
#
_cell.length_a   1.000
_cell.length_b   1.000
_cell.length_c   1.000
_cell.angle_alpha   90.00
_cell.angle_beta   90.00
_cell.angle_gamma   90.00
#
_symmetry.space_group_name_H-M   'P 1'
#
loop_
_entity.id
_entity.type
_entity.pdbx_description
1 polymer ?
#
loop_
_entity_poly.entity_id
_entity_poly.type
_entity_poly.pdbx_seq_one_letter_code
_entity_poly.pdbx_strand_id
1 'polypeptide(L)'
;MKKIMQFFLALVAFVFLSVGAHAQITTSALGGRITDEAGAATAGVTLVATHVPSGTVYTAITNNDGRYTIQGMRPGGPYKVEISFIGYQTINFTDITLQLGDQYNLSAELHEEAFQLDDIVIVASASSAFAGEKFGSSTNISNRNIESLPSIYRTITDVAKLSPYGGNGMSFSGGDGRSSNFTVDGANFNNNFGLSSSLPGGGTPISIDAIEEVQVVIAPFDVRQTNFIGGGVNAITKSGTNTLRGSAYAYHRNENMRGNRVDGVELAERSVDRNTTYGFTLGGPVVKNKLFFFVNFEYTQTPTVVNRWRPSVDGVANRDLYISRTTMADMKKVSDFLKNKYDYDTGSYTDYPANESNMKI
;
A
#
# COMPACT_ATOMS: atom_id res chain seq x y z
N MET A 1 -2.38 6.77 40.51
CA MET A 1 -0.99 6.41 40.16
C MET A 1 -0.80 4.89 39.93
N LYS A 2 -1.22 3.97 40.83
CA LYS A 2 -1.05 2.52 40.62
C LYS A 2 -1.71 1.97 39.34
N LYS A 3 -2.91 2.41 38.95
CA LYS A 3 -3.60 1.96 37.73
C LYS A 3 -2.91 2.44 36.43
N ILE A 4 -2.34 3.65 36.45
CA ILE A 4 -1.57 4.19 35.29
C ILE A 4 -0.26 3.42 35.13
N MET A 5 0.40 3.09 36.24
CA MET A 5 1.63 2.29 36.26
C MET A 5 1.37 0.85 35.78
N GLN A 6 0.24 0.25 36.18
CA GLN A 6 -0.16 -1.08 35.70
C GLN A 6 -0.49 -1.07 34.20
N PHE A 7 -1.15 -0.01 33.71
CA PHE A 7 -1.41 0.15 32.29
C PHE A 7 -0.12 0.32 31.48
N PHE A 8 0.82 1.11 32.01
CA PHE A 8 2.13 1.29 31.37
C PHE A 8 2.96 0.00 31.38
N LEU A 9 2.92 -0.76 32.47
CA LEU A 9 3.58 -2.06 32.58
C LEU A 9 2.97 -3.11 31.63
N ALA A 10 1.64 -3.11 31.48
CA ALA A 10 0.93 -3.96 30.53
C ALA A 10 1.24 -3.59 29.07
N LEU A 11 1.34 -2.30 28.77
CA LEU A 11 1.73 -1.80 27.45
C LEU A 11 3.17 -2.21 27.10
N VAL A 12 4.09 -2.08 28.04
CA VAL A 12 5.49 -2.52 27.88
C VAL A 12 5.59 -4.03 27.72
N ALA A 13 4.83 -4.81 28.50
CA ALA A 13 4.77 -6.27 28.36
C ALA A 13 4.20 -6.68 26.99
N PHE A 14 3.20 -5.97 26.48
CA PHE A 14 2.61 -6.21 25.17
C PHE A 14 3.60 -5.96 24.03
N VAL A 15 4.44 -4.92 24.16
CA VAL A 15 5.53 -4.62 23.19
C VAL A 15 6.60 -5.74 23.20
N PHE A 16 6.92 -6.35 24.34
CA PHE A 16 7.87 -7.46 24.41
C PHE A 16 7.32 -8.80 23.89
N LEU A 17 5.99 -8.99 23.86
CA LEU A 17 5.36 -10.20 23.32
C LEU A 17 5.29 -10.21 21.79
N SER A 18 5.53 -9.10 21.12
CA SER A 18 5.49 -8.99 19.64
C SER A 18 6.77 -9.48 18.92
N VAL A 19 7.78 -9.99 19.63
CA VAL A 19 9.09 -10.38 19.11
C VAL A 19 9.06 -11.67 18.24
N GLY A 20 7.92 -12.31 18.06
CA GLY A 20 7.78 -13.55 17.29
C GLY A 20 7.15 -13.43 15.90
N ALA A 21 6.81 -12.23 15.44
CA ALA A 21 6.22 -12.06 14.11
C ALA A 21 7.31 -12.17 13.04
N HIS A 22 7.42 -13.35 12.43
CA HIS A 22 8.19 -13.52 11.20
C HIS A 22 7.51 -12.73 10.09
N ALA A 23 7.97 -11.52 9.86
CA ALA A 23 7.46 -10.65 8.83
C ALA A 23 7.71 -11.28 7.45
N GLN A 24 6.73 -11.18 6.59
CA GLN A 24 6.87 -11.42 5.17
C GLN A 24 7.86 -10.41 4.57
N ILE A 25 8.04 -10.39 3.25
CA ILE A 25 9.01 -9.52 2.60
C ILE A 25 8.62 -8.05 2.80
N THR A 26 9.42 -7.34 3.58
CA THR A 26 9.27 -5.90 3.87
C THR A 26 10.53 -5.11 3.55
N THR A 27 11.57 -5.77 3.05
CA THR A 27 12.90 -5.21 2.83
C THR A 27 13.40 -5.48 1.42
N SER A 28 14.43 -4.74 1.03
CA SER A 28 15.20 -4.91 -0.20
C SER A 28 16.61 -5.38 0.14
N ALA A 29 17.37 -5.71 -0.89
CA ALA A 29 18.78 -6.03 -0.78
C ALA A 29 19.61 -5.30 -1.83
N LEU A 30 20.90 -5.11 -1.55
CA LEU A 30 21.90 -4.62 -2.48
C LEU A 30 23.03 -5.66 -2.56
N GLY A 31 23.39 -6.09 -3.76
CA GLY A 31 24.46 -7.05 -3.94
C GLY A 31 25.19 -6.82 -5.27
N GLY A 32 26.32 -7.47 -5.45
CA GLY A 32 27.10 -7.33 -6.67
C GLY A 32 28.50 -7.94 -6.52
N ARG A 33 29.32 -7.63 -7.52
CA ARG A 33 30.72 -8.05 -7.55
C ARG A 33 31.61 -6.85 -7.82
N ILE A 34 32.72 -6.80 -7.08
CA ILE A 34 33.76 -5.78 -7.25
C ILE A 34 34.99 -6.44 -7.83
N THR A 35 35.53 -5.84 -8.87
CA THR A 35 36.74 -6.28 -9.59
C THR A 35 37.76 -5.15 -9.65
N ASP A 36 39.00 -5.48 -9.92
CA ASP A 36 40.03 -4.53 -10.32
C ASP A 36 40.04 -4.30 -11.84
N GLU A 37 40.93 -3.46 -12.34
CA GLU A 37 41.12 -3.16 -13.77
C GLU A 37 41.45 -4.38 -14.65
N ALA A 38 42.04 -5.41 -14.03
CA ALA A 38 42.35 -6.67 -14.70
C ALA A 38 41.15 -7.63 -14.73
N GLY A 39 40.00 -7.26 -14.13
CA GLY A 39 38.80 -8.09 -13.99
C GLY A 39 38.92 -9.14 -12.88
N ALA A 40 40.00 -9.11 -12.07
CA ALA A 40 40.16 -10.01 -10.95
C ALA A 40 39.23 -9.61 -9.76
N ALA A 41 38.78 -10.62 -9.01
CA ALA A 41 37.93 -10.40 -7.85
C ALA A 41 38.68 -9.73 -6.72
N THR A 42 38.17 -8.63 -6.17
CA THR A 42 38.81 -7.90 -5.09
C THR A 42 38.15 -8.15 -3.74
N ALA A 43 38.83 -8.83 -2.84
CA ALA A 43 38.38 -9.12 -1.49
C ALA A 43 38.65 -7.96 -0.54
N GLY A 44 37.85 -7.78 0.52
CA GLY A 44 38.09 -6.80 1.57
C GLY A 44 37.69 -5.36 1.22
N VAL A 45 37.04 -5.13 0.09
CA VAL A 45 36.47 -3.82 -0.31
C VAL A 45 35.34 -3.46 0.62
N THR A 46 35.37 -2.24 1.15
CA THR A 46 34.34 -1.72 2.03
C THR A 46 33.25 -0.99 1.21
N LEU A 47 32.00 -1.35 1.47
CA LEU A 47 30.83 -0.69 0.89
C LEU A 47 30.01 -0.04 1.99
N VAL A 48 29.65 1.21 1.79
CA VAL A 48 28.81 2.00 2.71
C VAL A 48 27.61 2.53 1.93
N ALA A 49 26.42 1.99 2.19
CA ALA A 49 25.17 2.44 1.58
C ALA A 49 24.40 3.31 2.57
N THR A 50 24.18 4.57 2.23
CA THR A 50 23.45 5.52 3.05
C THR A 50 22.09 5.84 2.44
N HIS A 51 21.00 5.58 3.16
CA HIS A 51 19.68 6.04 2.79
C HIS A 51 19.56 7.53 3.07
N VAL A 52 19.61 8.35 2.03
CA VAL A 52 19.72 9.82 2.16
C VAL A 52 18.56 10.43 2.96
N PRO A 53 17.27 10.03 2.76
CA PRO A 53 16.17 10.66 3.48
C PRO A 53 16.17 10.42 5.00
N SER A 54 16.67 9.26 5.48
CA SER A 54 16.72 8.92 6.91
C SER A 54 18.12 8.99 7.52
N GLY A 55 19.18 9.06 6.71
CA GLY A 55 20.55 8.97 7.17
C GLY A 55 20.93 7.58 7.70
N THR A 56 20.13 6.55 7.43
CA THR A 56 20.46 5.18 7.85
C THR A 56 21.59 4.63 7.00
N VAL A 57 22.59 4.05 7.67
CA VAL A 57 23.78 3.52 7.04
C VAL A 57 23.80 1.99 7.12
N TYR A 58 24.12 1.36 6.00
CA TYR A 58 24.33 -0.08 5.87
C TYR A 58 25.72 -0.33 5.34
N THR A 59 26.39 -1.37 5.81
CA THR A 59 27.76 -1.68 5.42
C THR A 59 27.93 -3.14 5.02
N ALA A 60 28.85 -3.40 4.10
CA ALA A 60 29.32 -4.74 3.76
C ALA A 60 30.79 -4.72 3.37
N ILE A 61 31.40 -5.90 3.37
CA ILE A 61 32.76 -6.14 2.89
C ILE A 61 32.71 -7.27 1.87
N THR A 62 33.47 -7.14 0.77
CA THR A 62 33.53 -8.18 -0.27
C THR A 62 34.25 -9.43 0.22
N ASN A 63 33.76 -10.60 -0.20
CA ASN A 63 34.40 -11.89 0.04
C ASN A 63 35.54 -12.16 -0.94
N ASN A 64 36.20 -13.35 -0.85
CA ASN A 64 37.32 -13.77 -1.71
C ASN A 64 36.95 -13.78 -3.22
N ASP A 65 35.67 -13.91 -3.58
CA ASP A 65 35.20 -13.87 -4.95
C ASP A 65 34.81 -12.46 -5.42
N GLY A 66 35.14 -11.43 -4.60
CA GLY A 66 34.76 -10.04 -4.81
C GLY A 66 33.25 -9.79 -4.66
N ARG A 67 32.46 -10.76 -4.17
CA ARG A 67 31.03 -10.63 -4.02
C ARG A 67 30.66 -10.05 -2.66
N TYR A 68 29.57 -9.26 -2.64
CA TYR A 68 28.97 -8.74 -1.42
C TYR A 68 27.45 -8.80 -1.49
N THR A 69 26.79 -8.77 -0.34
CA THR A 69 25.34 -8.62 -0.23
C THR A 69 25.00 -7.89 1.06
N ILE A 70 24.20 -6.83 0.95
CA ILE A 70 23.59 -6.09 2.06
C ILE A 70 22.11 -6.44 2.06
N GLN A 71 21.65 -7.13 3.10
CA GLN A 71 20.24 -7.52 3.27
C GLN A 71 19.53 -6.61 4.27
N GLY A 72 18.20 -6.65 4.29
CA GLY A 72 17.40 -5.90 5.26
C GLY A 72 17.39 -4.39 5.01
N MET A 73 17.70 -3.95 3.81
CA MET A 73 17.64 -2.56 3.42
C MET A 73 16.20 -2.10 3.23
N ARG A 74 15.95 -0.84 3.54
CA ARG A 74 14.65 -0.23 3.34
C ARG A 74 14.35 -0.05 1.85
N PRO A 75 13.16 -0.41 1.34
CA PRO A 75 12.76 -0.07 -0.01
C PRO A 75 12.62 1.45 -0.20
N GLY A 76 12.71 1.89 -1.44
CA GLY A 76 12.73 3.31 -1.80
C GLY A 76 14.15 3.87 -1.90
N GLY A 77 14.30 5.17 -1.67
CA GLY A 77 15.57 5.88 -1.85
C GLY A 77 15.38 7.38 -1.80
N PRO A 78 16.35 8.18 -2.29
CA PRO A 78 17.60 7.73 -2.90
C PRO A 78 18.64 7.22 -1.89
N TYR A 79 19.47 6.31 -2.35
CA TYR A 79 20.65 5.85 -1.65
C TYR A 79 21.91 6.45 -2.28
N LYS A 80 22.90 6.75 -1.42
CA LYS A 80 24.30 6.97 -1.80
C LYS A 80 25.10 5.73 -1.41
N VAL A 81 25.81 5.12 -2.35
CA VAL A 81 26.68 3.97 -2.09
C VAL A 81 28.11 4.39 -2.37
N GLU A 82 28.95 4.27 -1.36
CA GLU A 82 30.37 4.56 -1.41
C GLU A 82 31.14 3.24 -1.35
N ILE A 83 32.06 3.05 -2.29
CA ILE A 83 32.92 1.87 -2.39
C ILE A 83 34.36 2.33 -2.22
N SER A 84 35.05 1.81 -1.21
CA SER A 84 36.41 2.21 -0.88
C SER A 84 37.28 1.01 -0.61
N PHE A 85 38.54 1.10 -1.09
CA PHE A 85 39.60 0.12 -0.85
C PHE A 85 40.96 0.79 -0.82
N ILE A 86 41.89 0.29 0.01
CA ILE A 86 43.20 0.89 0.16
C ILE A 86 44.01 0.81 -1.13
N GLY A 87 44.51 1.95 -1.62
CA GLY A 87 45.26 2.06 -2.88
C GLY A 87 44.40 2.22 -4.14
N TYR A 88 43.05 2.34 -3.99
CA TYR A 88 42.15 2.55 -5.09
C TYR A 88 41.33 3.82 -4.87
N GLN A 89 40.84 4.40 -5.97
CA GLN A 89 39.97 5.58 -5.96
C GLN A 89 38.62 5.21 -5.35
N THR A 90 38.05 6.10 -4.52
CA THR A 90 36.73 5.93 -3.95
C THR A 90 35.66 6.17 -5.05
N ILE A 91 34.74 5.23 -5.20
CA ILE A 91 33.63 5.32 -6.17
C ILE A 91 32.35 5.66 -5.40
N ASN A 92 31.65 6.70 -5.83
CA ASN A 92 30.37 7.12 -5.28
C ASN A 92 29.25 6.93 -6.30
N PHE A 93 28.27 6.08 -5.97
CA PHE A 93 27.01 5.96 -6.71
C PHE A 93 25.93 6.74 -5.99
N THR A 94 25.16 7.56 -6.72
CA THR A 94 24.07 8.35 -6.18
C THR A 94 22.75 7.99 -6.88
N ASP A 95 21.61 8.39 -6.28
CA ASP A 95 20.26 8.22 -6.80
C ASP A 95 19.83 6.75 -7.02
N ILE A 96 20.38 5.81 -6.25
CA ILE A 96 19.96 4.41 -6.28
C ILE A 96 18.62 4.29 -5.54
N THR A 97 17.63 3.67 -6.20
CA THR A 97 16.33 3.34 -5.60
C THR A 97 16.18 1.84 -5.52
N LEU A 98 15.91 1.33 -4.32
CA LEU A 98 15.72 -0.09 -4.07
C LEU A 98 14.24 -0.45 -4.11
N GLN A 99 13.88 -1.54 -4.77
CA GLN A 99 12.52 -2.04 -4.88
C GLN A 99 12.22 -3.10 -3.82
N LEU A 100 10.98 -3.15 -3.36
CA LEU A 100 10.52 -4.11 -2.35
C LEU A 100 10.73 -5.55 -2.84
N GLY A 101 11.35 -6.38 -2.00
CA GLY A 101 11.57 -7.79 -2.25
C GLY A 101 12.61 -8.12 -3.32
N ASP A 102 13.19 -7.12 -3.97
CA ASP A 102 14.19 -7.31 -5.02
C ASP A 102 15.61 -7.09 -4.47
N GLN A 103 16.57 -7.73 -5.10
CA GLN A 103 17.98 -7.44 -4.91
C GLN A 103 18.49 -6.56 -6.04
N TYR A 104 18.94 -5.35 -5.72
CA TYR A 104 19.59 -4.47 -6.67
C TYR A 104 21.03 -4.94 -6.90
N ASN A 105 21.41 -5.19 -8.16
CA ASN A 105 22.77 -5.60 -8.51
C ASN A 105 23.63 -4.37 -8.85
N LEU A 106 24.62 -4.08 -8.00
CA LEU A 106 25.57 -3.00 -8.15
C LEU A 106 26.99 -3.58 -8.20
N SER A 107 27.50 -3.78 -9.40
CA SER A 107 28.89 -4.20 -9.62
C SER A 107 29.73 -3.01 -10.06
N ALA A 108 30.99 -2.99 -9.65
CA ALA A 108 31.92 -1.90 -9.96
C ALA A 108 33.33 -2.42 -10.20
N GLU A 109 34.08 -1.68 -10.97
CA GLU A 109 35.50 -1.88 -11.24
C GLU A 109 36.29 -0.80 -10.51
N LEU A 110 37.29 -1.22 -9.72
CA LEU A 110 38.16 -0.33 -8.95
C LEU A 110 39.33 0.11 -9.82
N HIS A 111 39.62 1.39 -9.78
CA HIS A 111 40.79 1.99 -10.45
C HIS A 111 41.84 2.35 -9.43
N GLU A 112 43.13 2.01 -9.70
CA GLU A 112 44.24 2.37 -8.83
C GLU A 112 44.36 3.87 -8.66
N GLU A 113 44.74 4.30 -7.46
CA GLU A 113 44.92 5.72 -7.13
C GLU A 113 46.18 6.25 -7.76
N ALA A 114 46.11 6.71 -9.01
CA ALA A 114 47.20 7.43 -9.65
C ALA A 114 47.11 8.92 -9.26
N PHE A 115 47.88 9.36 -8.30
CA PHE A 115 48.23 10.74 -7.87
C PHE A 115 47.28 11.93 -8.22
N GLN A 116 46.00 11.71 -8.49
CA GLN A 116 45.01 12.76 -8.74
C GLN A 116 43.83 12.61 -7.77
N LEU A 117 43.59 13.66 -7.00
CA LEU A 117 42.66 13.76 -5.85
C LEU A 117 41.20 14.09 -6.29
N ASP A 118 40.67 13.45 -7.30
CA ASP A 118 39.28 13.68 -7.63
C ASP A 118 38.42 12.42 -7.41
N ASP A 119 37.45 12.51 -6.48
CA ASP A 119 36.45 11.47 -6.27
C ASP A 119 35.65 11.22 -7.57
N ILE A 120 35.55 9.98 -7.99
CA ILE A 120 34.71 9.63 -9.12
C ILE A 120 33.27 9.57 -8.65
N VAL A 121 32.46 10.52 -9.07
CA VAL A 121 31.01 10.52 -8.81
C VAL A 121 30.28 9.95 -10.02
N ILE A 122 29.76 8.74 -9.89
CA ILE A 122 28.91 8.13 -10.92
C ILE A 122 27.44 8.35 -10.51
N VAL A 123 26.73 9.15 -11.29
CA VAL A 123 25.28 9.26 -11.14
C VAL A 123 24.65 8.02 -11.77
N ALA A 124 24.25 7.08 -10.95
CA ALA A 124 23.56 5.87 -11.40
C ALA A 124 22.13 6.23 -11.84
N SER A 125 21.98 6.68 -13.09
CA SER A 125 20.70 6.73 -13.77
C SER A 125 20.32 5.34 -14.27
N ALA A 126 20.35 4.33 -13.41
CA ALA A 126 19.89 3.01 -13.76
C ALA A 126 18.35 3.04 -13.84
N SER A 127 17.84 3.05 -15.07
CA SER A 127 16.45 2.72 -15.27
C SER A 127 16.25 1.30 -14.74
N SER A 128 15.51 1.18 -13.65
CA SER A 128 15.24 -0.07 -12.95
C SER A 128 14.57 -1.17 -13.81
N ALA A 129 14.22 -0.86 -15.05
CA ALA A 129 13.64 -1.80 -16.01
C ALA A 129 14.61 -2.92 -16.43
N PHE A 130 15.92 -2.71 -16.31
CA PHE A 130 16.96 -3.67 -16.73
C PHE A 130 17.95 -4.04 -15.62
N ALA A 131 17.81 -3.43 -14.44
CA ALA A 131 18.68 -3.73 -13.31
C ALA A 131 18.05 -4.81 -12.44
N GLY A 132 18.62 -5.99 -12.45
CA GLY A 132 18.36 -7.01 -11.47
C GLY A 132 17.86 -8.32 -12.06
N GLU A 133 18.44 -9.38 -11.57
CA GLU A 133 17.92 -10.73 -11.69
C GLU A 133 16.63 -10.80 -10.86
N LYS A 134 15.49 -10.55 -11.50
CA LYS A 134 14.18 -10.76 -10.86
C LYS A 134 13.92 -12.26 -10.78
N PHE A 135 13.86 -12.80 -9.59
CA PHE A 135 13.45 -14.17 -9.36
C PHE A 135 11.91 -14.25 -9.33
N GLY A 136 11.30 -14.67 -10.44
CA GLY A 136 9.85 -14.83 -10.57
C GLY A 136 9.14 -13.65 -11.23
N SER A 137 7.82 -13.75 -11.37
CA SER A 137 6.98 -12.70 -11.95
C SER A 137 6.51 -11.75 -10.85
N SER A 138 7.21 -10.63 -10.70
CA SER A 138 6.83 -9.56 -9.78
C SER A 138 6.64 -8.23 -10.52
N THR A 139 5.70 -7.42 -10.05
CA THR A 139 5.47 -6.06 -10.53
C THR A 139 5.53 -5.12 -9.34
N ASN A 140 6.51 -4.23 -9.34
CA ASN A 140 6.69 -3.24 -8.27
C ASN A 140 6.11 -1.89 -8.71
N ILE A 141 5.27 -1.31 -7.87
CA ILE A 141 4.53 -0.07 -8.12
C ILE A 141 4.91 0.91 -7.03
N SER A 142 5.75 1.87 -7.37
CA SER A 142 6.22 2.90 -6.44
C SER A 142 5.13 3.93 -6.12
N ASN A 143 5.30 4.65 -5.02
CA ASN A 143 4.42 5.75 -4.62
C ASN A 143 4.22 6.77 -5.76
N ARG A 144 5.28 7.14 -6.50
CA ARG A 144 5.19 8.05 -7.65
C ARG A 144 4.21 7.53 -8.71
N ASN A 145 4.24 6.23 -9.00
CA ASN A 145 3.32 5.61 -9.95
C ASN A 145 1.88 5.61 -9.40
N ILE A 146 1.72 5.32 -8.10
CA ILE A 146 0.41 5.33 -7.42
C ILE A 146 -0.21 6.74 -7.47
N GLU A 147 0.56 7.78 -7.18
CA GLU A 147 0.09 9.17 -7.19
C GLU A 147 -0.25 9.68 -8.61
N SER A 148 0.41 9.17 -9.64
CA SER A 148 0.15 9.55 -11.04
C SER A 148 -1.07 8.87 -11.65
N LEU A 149 -1.62 7.83 -11.00
CA LEU A 149 -2.74 7.05 -11.53
C LEU A 149 -4.08 7.76 -11.32
N PRO A 150 -4.86 7.93 -12.39
CA PRO A 150 -6.24 8.38 -12.28
C PRO A 150 -7.14 7.25 -11.77
N SER A 151 -7.19 7.03 -10.46
CA SER A 151 -8.07 6.04 -9.84
C SER A 151 -9.36 6.69 -9.35
N ILE A 152 -10.52 6.10 -9.69
CA ILE A 152 -11.82 6.58 -9.28
C ILE A 152 -12.13 6.18 -7.83
N TYR A 153 -11.74 4.98 -7.44
CA TYR A 153 -12.06 4.41 -6.13
C TYR A 153 -10.92 4.50 -5.12
N ARG A 154 -9.70 4.77 -5.59
CA ARG A 154 -8.49 4.85 -4.75
C ARG A 154 -8.34 3.63 -3.86
N THR A 155 -8.47 2.46 -4.46
CA THR A 155 -8.38 1.17 -3.77
C THR A 155 -7.06 0.47 -4.09
N ILE A 156 -6.60 -0.38 -3.17
CA ILE A 156 -5.42 -1.22 -3.42
C ILE A 156 -5.60 -2.13 -4.64
N THR A 157 -6.85 -2.53 -4.92
CA THR A 157 -7.18 -3.34 -6.09
C THR A 157 -7.00 -2.57 -7.40
N ASP A 158 -7.20 -1.24 -7.41
CA ASP A 158 -6.92 -0.41 -8.59
C ASP A 158 -5.41 -0.36 -8.86
N VAL A 159 -4.60 -0.30 -7.80
CA VAL A 159 -3.14 -0.36 -7.92
C VAL A 159 -2.69 -1.75 -8.40
N ALA A 160 -3.25 -2.82 -7.85
CA ALA A 160 -2.92 -4.19 -8.23
C ALA A 160 -3.22 -4.51 -9.71
N LYS A 161 -4.22 -3.86 -10.31
CA LYS A 161 -4.54 -3.97 -11.74
C LYS A 161 -3.46 -3.45 -12.69
N LEU A 162 -2.48 -2.71 -12.19
CA LEU A 162 -1.32 -2.30 -13.00
C LEU A 162 -0.37 -3.46 -13.29
N SER A 163 -0.45 -4.53 -12.51
CA SER A 163 0.22 -5.77 -12.86
C SER A 163 -0.40 -6.33 -14.15
N PRO A 164 0.41 -6.79 -15.13
CA PRO A 164 -0.09 -7.42 -16.35
C PRO A 164 -0.99 -8.64 -16.10
N TYR A 165 -0.91 -9.21 -14.92
CA TYR A 165 -1.70 -10.37 -14.48
C TYR A 165 -2.92 -10.00 -13.64
N GLY A 166 -3.12 -8.70 -13.35
CA GLY A 166 -4.21 -8.21 -12.51
C GLY A 166 -5.57 -8.32 -13.22
N GLY A 167 -6.55 -8.87 -12.51
CA GLY A 167 -7.95 -8.95 -12.93
C GLY A 167 -8.85 -8.05 -12.09
N ASN A 168 -10.12 -8.42 -11.99
CA ASN A 168 -11.07 -7.70 -11.15
C ASN A 168 -10.86 -8.04 -9.67
N GLY A 169 -10.88 -7.01 -8.80
CA GLY A 169 -10.64 -7.17 -7.38
C GLY A 169 -9.22 -7.67 -7.10
N MET A 170 -9.10 -8.72 -6.33
CA MET A 170 -7.83 -9.40 -6.00
C MET A 170 -7.57 -10.65 -6.86
N SER A 171 -8.21 -10.76 -8.02
CA SER A 171 -8.01 -11.85 -8.96
C SER A 171 -6.72 -11.65 -9.76
N PHE A 172 -5.92 -12.70 -9.91
CA PHE A 172 -4.69 -12.69 -10.70
C PHE A 172 -4.64 -13.91 -11.61
N SER A 173 -4.16 -13.73 -12.83
CA SER A 173 -3.99 -14.81 -13.83
C SER A 173 -5.27 -15.63 -14.08
N GLY A 174 -6.45 -15.04 -13.97
CA GLY A 174 -7.74 -15.71 -14.10
C GLY A 174 -8.17 -16.52 -12.87
N GLY A 175 -7.40 -16.49 -11.78
CA GLY A 175 -7.75 -17.16 -10.52
C GLY A 175 -8.83 -16.42 -9.73
N ASP A 176 -9.34 -17.07 -8.67
CA ASP A 176 -10.30 -16.47 -7.74
C ASP A 176 -9.58 -15.52 -6.77
N GLY A 177 -10.09 -14.29 -6.59
CA GLY A 177 -9.51 -13.32 -5.66
C GLY A 177 -9.47 -13.77 -4.19
N ARG A 178 -10.25 -14.77 -3.81
CA ARG A 178 -10.19 -15.41 -2.47
C ARG A 178 -8.92 -16.21 -2.24
N SER A 179 -8.27 -16.64 -3.30
CA SER A 179 -7.00 -17.38 -3.25
C SER A 179 -5.76 -16.50 -3.24
N SER A 180 -5.93 -15.20 -3.28
CA SER A 180 -4.85 -14.21 -3.26
C SER A 180 -4.56 -13.73 -1.84
N ASN A 181 -3.32 -13.34 -1.58
CA ASN A 181 -2.89 -12.80 -0.29
C ASN A 181 -2.65 -11.29 -0.38
N PHE A 182 -3.09 -10.54 0.62
CA PHE A 182 -2.76 -9.14 0.78
C PHE A 182 -2.10 -8.90 2.13
N THR A 183 -0.93 -8.30 2.09
CA THR A 183 -0.17 -7.95 3.30
C THR A 183 0.19 -6.48 3.31
N VAL A 184 0.24 -5.92 4.52
CA VAL A 184 0.73 -4.57 4.79
C VAL A 184 1.81 -4.67 5.86
N ASP A 185 3.00 -4.19 5.56
CA ASP A 185 4.19 -4.29 6.44
C ASP A 185 4.42 -5.72 6.99
N GLY A 186 4.10 -6.73 6.16
CA GLY A 186 4.18 -8.15 6.54
C GLY A 186 3.00 -8.70 7.35
N ALA A 187 2.06 -7.87 7.77
CA ALA A 187 0.83 -8.33 8.41
C ALA A 187 -0.22 -8.73 7.36
N ASN A 188 -0.94 -9.83 7.60
CA ASN A 188 -1.98 -10.32 6.70
C ASN A 188 -3.29 -9.55 6.91
N PHE A 189 -3.84 -9.01 5.82
CA PHE A 189 -5.10 -8.25 5.77
C PHE A 189 -6.19 -8.94 4.93
N ASN A 190 -6.12 -10.24 4.77
CA ASN A 190 -7.12 -11.00 4.01
C ASN A 190 -8.44 -11.13 4.76
N ASN A 191 -9.51 -11.38 3.99
CA ASN A 191 -10.75 -11.90 4.52
C ASN A 191 -10.64 -13.42 4.72
N ASN A 192 -10.22 -13.84 5.91
CA ASN A 192 -9.96 -15.25 6.23
C ASN A 192 -11.24 -16.11 6.35
N PHE A 193 -12.43 -15.51 6.28
CA PHE A 193 -13.69 -16.27 6.31
C PHE A 193 -14.01 -16.97 4.96
N GLY A 194 -13.28 -16.64 3.89
CA GLY A 194 -13.41 -17.31 2.60
C GLY A 194 -14.73 -17.12 1.84
N LEU A 195 -15.61 -16.26 2.34
CA LEU A 195 -16.93 -16.01 1.76
C LEU A 195 -16.94 -14.86 0.75
N SER A 196 -15.92 -14.03 0.72
CA SER A 196 -15.82 -12.87 -0.16
C SER A 196 -14.38 -12.67 -0.64
N SER A 197 -14.23 -12.26 -1.89
CA SER A 197 -12.96 -11.80 -2.46
C SER A 197 -12.64 -10.34 -2.10
N SER A 198 -13.55 -9.66 -1.38
CA SER A 198 -13.34 -8.28 -0.94
C SER A 198 -12.42 -8.23 0.27
N LEU A 199 -11.47 -7.31 0.24
CA LEU A 199 -10.63 -7.01 1.40
C LEU A 199 -11.45 -6.38 2.53
N PRO A 200 -11.03 -6.50 3.81
CA PRO A 200 -11.64 -5.80 4.94
C PRO A 200 -11.76 -4.28 4.70
N GLY A 201 -12.62 -3.61 5.46
CA GLY A 201 -12.80 -2.17 5.33
C GLY A 201 -13.44 -1.72 4.02
N GLY A 202 -14.33 -2.53 3.44
CA GLY A 202 -15.00 -2.20 2.17
C GLY A 202 -14.06 -2.28 0.95
N GLY A 203 -13.01 -3.11 1.04
CA GLY A 203 -12.00 -3.29 -0.02
C GLY A 203 -10.82 -2.33 0.05
N THR A 204 -10.75 -1.49 1.09
CA THR A 204 -9.65 -0.54 1.30
C THR A 204 -9.21 -0.55 2.76
N PRO A 205 -8.49 -1.60 3.21
CA PRO A 205 -8.10 -1.71 4.62
C PRO A 205 -7.10 -0.65 5.07
N ILE A 206 -6.40 -0.03 4.14
CA ILE A 206 -5.43 1.03 4.39
C ILE A 206 -5.60 2.15 3.36
N SER A 207 -5.29 3.40 3.74
CA SER A 207 -5.26 4.52 2.79
C SER A 207 -4.13 4.34 1.78
N ILE A 208 -4.41 4.61 0.51
CA ILE A 208 -3.38 4.61 -0.55
C ILE A 208 -2.28 5.65 -0.27
N ASP A 209 -2.65 6.78 0.34
CA ASP A 209 -1.69 7.84 0.68
C ASP A 209 -0.70 7.44 1.77
N ALA A 210 -1.01 6.38 2.53
CA ALA A 210 -0.09 5.78 3.50
C ALA A 210 0.93 4.82 2.87
N ILE A 211 0.77 4.44 1.59
CA ILE A 211 1.57 3.40 0.94
C ILE A 211 2.80 4.00 0.27
N GLU A 212 3.97 3.42 0.50
CA GLU A 212 5.23 3.76 -0.16
C GLU A 212 5.41 2.96 -1.45
N GLU A 213 5.17 1.66 -1.39
CA GLU A 213 5.32 0.76 -2.53
C GLU A 213 4.38 -0.43 -2.43
N VAL A 214 3.93 -0.91 -3.57
CA VAL A 214 3.15 -2.14 -3.71
C VAL A 214 3.90 -3.09 -4.63
N GLN A 215 4.11 -4.32 -4.18
CA GLN A 215 4.62 -5.40 -4.99
C GLN A 215 3.50 -6.41 -5.26
N VAL A 216 3.28 -6.72 -6.52
CA VAL A 216 2.39 -7.82 -6.96
C VAL A 216 3.23 -8.98 -7.43
N VAL A 217 3.03 -10.17 -6.84
CA VAL A 217 3.81 -11.38 -7.12
C VAL A 217 2.88 -12.50 -7.53
N ILE A 218 3.19 -13.20 -8.63
CA ILE A 218 2.34 -14.26 -9.16
C ILE A 218 2.94 -15.65 -8.90
N ALA A 219 4.22 -15.82 -9.11
CA ALA A 219 4.90 -17.09 -8.93
C ALA A 219 6.24 -16.86 -8.23
N PRO A 220 6.24 -16.67 -6.90
CA PRO A 220 7.47 -16.40 -6.17
C PRO A 220 8.30 -17.69 -6.05
N PHE A 221 9.62 -17.53 -6.16
CA PHE A 221 10.58 -18.56 -5.76
C PHE A 221 11.06 -18.35 -4.31
N ASP A 222 10.57 -17.33 -3.65
CA ASP A 222 10.93 -17.01 -2.26
C ASP A 222 9.97 -17.71 -1.29
N VAL A 223 10.51 -18.58 -0.44
CA VAL A 223 9.76 -19.37 0.55
C VAL A 223 9.06 -18.54 1.62
N ARG A 224 9.42 -17.27 1.77
CA ARG A 224 8.76 -16.33 2.69
C ARG A 224 7.41 -15.86 2.15
N GLN A 225 7.18 -15.96 0.85
CA GLN A 225 5.91 -15.62 0.21
C GLN A 225 4.95 -16.80 0.27
N THR A 226 3.96 -16.72 1.14
CA THR A 226 3.01 -17.80 1.46
C THR A 226 1.56 -17.31 1.44
N ASN A 227 0.63 -18.22 1.71
CA ASN A 227 -0.81 -17.98 1.85
C ASN A 227 -1.56 -17.58 0.57
N PHE A 228 -1.06 -17.94 -0.60
CA PHE A 228 -1.80 -17.72 -1.85
C PHE A 228 -1.54 -18.83 -2.89
N ILE A 229 -2.48 -18.96 -3.81
CA ILE A 229 -2.38 -19.84 -4.98
C ILE A 229 -2.36 -18.99 -6.26
N GLY A 230 -3.09 -17.87 -6.26
CA GLY A 230 -3.21 -16.95 -7.41
C GLY A 230 -2.11 -15.91 -7.45
N GLY A 231 -2.14 -14.99 -6.52
CA GLY A 231 -1.16 -13.90 -6.44
C GLY A 231 -1.04 -13.32 -5.03
N GLY A 232 0.12 -12.75 -4.75
CA GLY A 232 0.39 -12.01 -3.51
C GLY A 232 0.51 -10.52 -3.81
N VAL A 233 -0.11 -9.69 -2.99
CA VAL A 233 0.05 -8.24 -2.99
C VAL A 233 0.68 -7.84 -1.67
N ASN A 234 1.90 -7.34 -1.72
CA ASN A 234 2.63 -6.89 -0.55
C ASN A 234 2.72 -5.35 -0.61
N ALA A 235 2.14 -4.66 0.35
CA ALA A 235 2.25 -3.23 0.49
C ALA A 235 3.16 -2.88 1.67
N ILE A 236 3.94 -1.82 1.53
CA ILE A 236 4.68 -1.22 2.63
C ILE A 236 4.21 0.21 2.84
N THR A 237 4.16 0.61 4.12
CA THR A 237 3.73 1.94 4.48
C THR A 237 4.88 2.95 4.39
N LYS A 238 4.51 4.21 4.15
CA LYS A 238 5.42 5.35 4.27
C LYS A 238 5.95 5.44 5.69
N SER A 239 7.15 5.94 5.84
CA SER A 239 7.71 6.25 7.14
C SER A 239 8.34 7.64 7.16
N GLY A 240 8.55 8.17 8.34
CA GLY A 240 9.17 9.47 8.52
C GLY A 240 10.62 9.51 8.01
N THR A 241 11.07 10.70 7.69
CA THR A 241 12.42 11.02 7.23
C THR A 241 12.99 12.16 8.06
N ASN A 242 14.21 12.62 7.75
CA ASN A 242 14.83 13.76 8.43
C ASN A 242 14.17 15.11 8.13
N THR A 243 13.26 15.15 7.13
CA THR A 243 12.47 16.32 6.79
C THR A 243 11.02 16.10 7.19
N LEU A 244 10.41 17.12 7.82
CA LEU A 244 8.97 17.09 8.09
C LEU A 244 8.23 17.23 6.75
N ARG A 245 7.35 16.27 6.46
CA ARG A 245 6.50 16.25 5.28
C ARG A 245 5.08 15.91 5.68
N GLY A 246 4.12 16.52 5.01
CA GLY A 246 2.71 16.24 5.24
C GLY A 246 1.88 16.62 4.03
N SER A 247 0.70 16.04 3.94
CA SER A 247 -0.30 16.35 2.94
C SER A 247 -1.68 16.38 3.59
N ALA A 248 -2.58 17.17 3.02
CA ALA A 248 -4.00 17.13 3.37
C ALA A 248 -4.79 17.09 2.06
N TYR A 249 -5.82 16.27 2.01
CA TYR A 249 -6.60 16.07 0.80
C TYR A 249 -8.08 15.89 1.10
N ALA A 250 -8.90 16.26 0.12
CA ALA A 250 -10.33 16.00 0.12
C ALA A 250 -10.76 15.55 -1.27
N TYR A 251 -11.50 14.46 -1.34
CA TYR A 251 -12.09 13.94 -2.57
C TYR A 251 -13.59 13.88 -2.42
N HIS A 252 -14.29 14.34 -3.46
CA HIS A 252 -15.74 14.24 -3.52
C HIS A 252 -16.17 13.70 -4.88
N ARG A 253 -17.09 12.75 -4.85
CA ARG A 253 -17.72 12.18 -6.03
C ARG A 253 -19.22 12.08 -5.77
N ASN A 254 -20.03 12.39 -6.79
CA ASN A 254 -21.46 12.15 -6.74
C ASN A 254 -21.99 11.71 -8.11
N GLU A 255 -23.23 11.27 -8.12
CA GLU A 255 -23.94 10.78 -9.30
C GLU A 255 -24.03 11.81 -10.44
N ASN A 256 -23.94 13.10 -10.16
CA ASN A 256 -24.01 14.17 -11.15
C ASN A 256 -22.69 14.41 -11.89
N MET A 257 -21.58 13.92 -11.34
CA MET A 257 -20.24 14.04 -11.94
C MET A 257 -19.98 13.00 -13.03
N ARG A 258 -20.87 12.03 -13.22
CA ARG A 258 -20.74 11.06 -14.31
C ARG A 258 -21.83 11.23 -15.35
N GLY A 259 -21.53 10.82 -16.58
CA GLY A 259 -22.48 10.86 -17.70
C GLY A 259 -23.75 10.03 -17.40
N ASN A 260 -24.87 10.47 -17.95
CA ASN A 260 -26.17 9.81 -17.85
C ASN A 260 -26.68 9.32 -19.21
N ARG A 261 -25.80 9.25 -20.22
CA ARG A 261 -26.16 8.80 -21.57
C ARG A 261 -25.23 7.70 -22.04
N VAL A 262 -25.83 6.66 -22.64
CA VAL A 262 -25.11 5.57 -23.28
C VAL A 262 -25.66 5.48 -24.71
N ASP A 263 -24.78 5.61 -25.70
CA ASP A 263 -25.15 5.59 -27.14
C ASP A 263 -26.30 6.57 -27.49
N GLY A 264 -26.22 7.78 -26.92
CA GLY A 264 -27.22 8.84 -27.15
C GLY A 264 -28.52 8.68 -26.36
N VAL A 265 -28.75 7.54 -25.72
CA VAL A 265 -29.95 7.26 -24.91
C VAL A 265 -29.69 7.67 -23.46
N GLU A 266 -30.62 8.43 -22.89
CA GLU A 266 -30.54 8.83 -21.49
C GLU A 266 -31.00 7.68 -20.58
N LEU A 267 -30.21 7.40 -19.54
CA LEU A 267 -30.54 6.40 -18.52
C LEU A 267 -31.71 6.92 -17.66
N ALA A 268 -32.72 6.11 -17.47
CA ALA A 268 -33.96 6.49 -16.80
C ALA A 268 -33.78 6.87 -15.33
N GLU A 269 -32.80 6.30 -14.65
CA GLU A 269 -32.55 6.56 -13.24
C GLU A 269 -31.04 6.59 -12.94
N ARG A 270 -30.59 7.61 -12.20
CA ARG A 270 -29.24 7.65 -11.63
C ARG A 270 -29.25 7.03 -10.24
N SER A 271 -28.54 5.93 -10.09
CA SER A 271 -28.29 5.40 -8.74
C SER A 271 -27.41 6.38 -7.95
N VAL A 272 -27.75 6.59 -6.68
CA VAL A 272 -26.93 7.38 -5.75
C VAL A 272 -25.52 6.76 -5.68
N ASP A 273 -24.52 7.56 -5.99
CA ASP A 273 -23.10 7.17 -5.97
C ASP A 273 -22.29 8.34 -5.38
N ARG A 274 -22.44 8.53 -4.09
CA ARG A 274 -21.70 9.59 -3.36
C ARG A 274 -20.56 8.97 -2.59
N ASN A 275 -19.43 9.63 -2.66
CA ASN A 275 -18.28 9.29 -1.82
C ASN A 275 -17.57 10.60 -1.47
N THR A 276 -17.34 10.79 -0.18
CA THR A 276 -16.57 11.93 0.31
C THR A 276 -15.47 11.42 1.21
N THR A 277 -14.24 11.74 0.88
CA THR A 277 -13.05 11.31 1.61
C THR A 277 -12.26 12.52 2.04
N TYR A 278 -11.89 12.58 3.31
CA TYR A 278 -10.96 13.56 3.87
C TYR A 278 -9.78 12.81 4.49
N GLY A 279 -8.59 13.30 4.28
CA GLY A 279 -7.43 12.68 4.86
C GLY A 279 -6.27 13.64 5.01
N PHE A 280 -5.32 13.22 5.84
CA PHE A 280 -4.02 13.86 5.95
C PHE A 280 -2.92 12.85 6.25
N THR A 281 -1.72 13.20 5.87
CA THR A 281 -0.50 12.49 6.25
C THR A 281 0.46 13.45 6.91
N LEU A 282 1.22 12.97 7.88
CA LEU A 282 2.29 13.72 8.52
C LEU A 282 3.43 12.78 8.91
N GLY A 283 4.63 13.08 8.47
CA GLY A 283 5.81 12.28 8.80
C GLY A 283 7.04 13.16 8.98
N GLY A 284 7.93 12.72 9.87
CA GLY A 284 9.15 13.46 10.14
C GLY A 284 10.02 12.85 11.24
N PRO A 285 11.08 13.54 11.65
CA PRO A 285 11.97 13.06 12.69
C PRO A 285 11.44 13.46 14.08
N VAL A 286 11.42 12.49 14.99
CA VAL A 286 11.38 12.77 16.44
C VAL A 286 12.81 13.08 16.90
N VAL A 287 13.77 12.27 16.45
CA VAL A 287 15.21 12.51 16.63
C VAL A 287 15.88 12.27 15.27
N LYS A 288 16.55 13.29 14.74
CA LYS A 288 17.23 13.20 13.43
C LYS A 288 18.17 11.99 13.38
N ASN A 289 18.14 11.28 12.25
CA ASN A 289 18.92 10.07 11.93
C ASN A 289 18.65 8.86 12.84
N LYS A 290 17.71 8.93 13.80
CA LYS A 290 17.51 7.86 14.80
C LYS A 290 16.06 7.44 14.97
N LEU A 291 15.15 8.39 15.15
CA LEU A 291 13.74 8.08 15.44
C LEU A 291 12.83 8.94 14.59
N PHE A 292 11.93 8.28 13.90
CA PHE A 292 10.98 8.89 12.98
C PHE A 292 9.56 8.52 13.35
N PHE A 293 8.61 9.33 12.91
CA PHE A 293 7.20 9.03 12.98
C PHE A 293 6.54 9.23 11.62
N PHE A 294 5.47 8.51 11.39
CA PHE A 294 4.55 8.72 10.30
C PHE A 294 3.13 8.45 10.80
N VAL A 295 2.21 9.36 10.48
CA VAL A 295 0.79 9.25 10.82
C VAL A 295 -0.02 9.50 9.57
N ASN A 296 -1.01 8.65 9.34
CA ASN A 296 -2.02 8.84 8.32
C ASN A 296 -3.40 8.79 8.98
N PHE A 297 -4.29 9.65 8.52
CA PHE A 297 -5.69 9.62 8.88
C PHE A 297 -6.53 9.78 7.62
N GLU A 298 -7.51 8.90 7.43
CA GLU A 298 -8.48 8.99 6.35
C GLU A 298 -9.88 8.67 6.88
N TYR A 299 -10.82 9.55 6.57
CA TYR A 299 -12.24 9.35 6.84
C TYR A 299 -13.01 9.38 5.53
N THR A 300 -13.74 8.30 5.25
CA THR A 300 -14.56 8.15 4.04
C THR A 300 -16.01 7.97 4.44
N GLN A 301 -16.88 8.72 3.80
CA GLN A 301 -18.33 8.62 3.95
C GLN A 301 -18.93 8.22 2.61
N THR A 302 -19.63 7.08 2.60
CA THR A 302 -20.30 6.54 1.40
C THR A 302 -21.76 6.26 1.76
N PRO A 303 -22.68 7.18 1.49
CA PRO A 303 -24.10 6.88 1.65
C PRO A 303 -24.52 5.85 0.61
N THR A 304 -25.05 4.74 1.08
CA THR A 304 -25.61 3.66 0.25
C THR A 304 -27.12 3.59 0.42
N VAL A 305 -27.84 3.34 -0.66
CA VAL A 305 -29.26 3.04 -0.59
C VAL A 305 -29.43 1.54 -0.42
N VAL A 306 -29.74 1.12 0.81
CA VAL A 306 -29.88 -0.30 1.16
C VAL A 306 -31.15 -0.90 0.54
N ASN A 307 -32.23 -0.13 0.46
CA ASN A 307 -33.48 -0.57 -0.13
C ASN A 307 -34.03 0.49 -1.08
N ARG A 308 -34.25 0.10 -2.34
CA ARG A 308 -34.79 1.00 -3.37
C ARG A 308 -36.31 1.00 -3.43
N TRP A 309 -36.97 0.00 -2.83
CA TRP A 309 -38.43 -0.10 -2.88
C TRP A 309 -39.09 0.98 -2.04
N ARG A 310 -40.06 1.65 -2.64
CA ARG A 310 -40.83 2.73 -2.02
C ARG A 310 -42.32 2.34 -1.94
N PRO A 311 -43.03 2.80 -0.94
CA PRO A 311 -44.49 2.64 -0.92
C PRO A 311 -45.14 3.44 -2.03
N SER A 312 -46.23 2.95 -2.57
CA SER A 312 -47.06 3.67 -3.54
C SER A 312 -47.95 4.73 -2.89
N VAL A 313 -48.44 5.65 -3.69
CA VAL A 313 -49.47 6.62 -3.28
C VAL A 313 -50.85 6.04 -3.48
N ASP A 314 -51.04 5.29 -4.55
CA ASP A 314 -52.31 4.80 -5.07
C ASP A 314 -52.53 3.27 -4.97
N GLY A 315 -51.56 2.54 -4.46
CA GLY A 315 -51.60 1.07 -4.38
C GLY A 315 -51.19 0.35 -5.67
N VAL A 316 -50.72 1.10 -6.68
CA VAL A 316 -50.27 0.52 -7.95
C VAL A 316 -48.77 0.30 -7.90
N ALA A 317 -48.34 -0.95 -8.15
CA ALA A 317 -46.93 -1.30 -8.23
C ALA A 317 -46.29 -0.86 -9.54
N ASN A 318 -45.07 -0.34 -9.47
CA ASN A 318 -44.19 -0.12 -10.63
C ASN A 318 -42.82 -0.69 -10.34
N ARG A 319 -42.51 -1.82 -10.99
CA ARG A 319 -41.21 -2.52 -10.75
C ARG A 319 -40.03 -1.74 -11.28
N ASP A 320 -40.21 -1.02 -12.38
CA ASP A 320 -39.10 -0.27 -13.00
C ASP A 320 -38.69 0.94 -12.16
N LEU A 321 -39.64 1.50 -11.40
CA LEU A 321 -39.42 2.59 -10.46
C LEU A 321 -39.31 2.13 -9.01
N TYR A 322 -39.22 0.83 -8.74
CA TYR A 322 -39.16 0.25 -7.40
C TYR A 322 -40.33 0.70 -6.50
N ILE A 323 -41.53 0.82 -7.04
CA ILE A 323 -42.74 1.15 -6.29
C ILE A 323 -43.49 -0.13 -5.93
N SER A 324 -43.78 -0.33 -4.64
CA SER A 324 -44.53 -1.47 -4.13
C SER A 324 -46.05 -1.22 -4.20
N ARG A 325 -46.85 -2.27 -4.03
CA ARG A 325 -48.31 -2.15 -3.85
C ARG A 325 -48.70 -1.56 -2.50
N THR A 326 -47.79 -1.68 -1.50
CA THR A 326 -48.08 -1.17 -0.15
C THR A 326 -48.12 0.35 -0.20
N THR A 327 -49.20 0.91 0.33
CA THR A 327 -49.37 2.35 0.31
C THR A 327 -48.66 3.02 1.45
N MET A 328 -48.34 4.29 1.29
CA MET A 328 -47.80 5.15 2.35
C MET A 328 -48.70 5.16 3.59
N ALA A 329 -50.03 5.16 3.35
CA ALA A 329 -51.04 5.13 4.41
C ALA A 329 -51.00 3.82 5.23
N ASP A 330 -50.76 2.68 4.56
CA ASP A 330 -50.66 1.40 5.25
C ASP A 330 -49.36 1.29 6.08
N MET A 331 -48.26 1.77 5.50
CA MET A 331 -46.99 1.83 6.23
C MET A 331 -47.12 2.69 7.48
N LYS A 332 -47.77 3.84 7.39
CA LYS A 332 -48.03 4.72 8.53
C LYS A 332 -48.90 4.03 9.59
N LYS A 333 -50.00 3.35 9.20
CA LYS A 333 -50.84 2.62 10.15
C LYS A 333 -50.06 1.54 10.91
N VAL A 334 -49.21 0.78 10.21
CA VAL A 334 -48.37 -0.25 10.85
C VAL A 334 -47.37 0.39 11.80
N SER A 335 -46.69 1.46 11.39
CA SER A 335 -45.73 2.18 12.21
C SER A 335 -46.36 2.74 13.49
N ASP A 336 -47.54 3.44 13.33
CA ASP A 336 -48.27 4.00 14.46
C ASP A 336 -48.78 2.90 15.40
N PHE A 337 -49.25 1.77 14.89
CA PHE A 337 -49.70 0.64 15.70
C PHE A 337 -48.54 0.05 16.54
N LEU A 338 -47.39 -0.17 15.92
CA LEU A 338 -46.18 -0.71 16.60
C LEU A 338 -45.69 0.25 17.67
N LYS A 339 -45.68 1.54 17.36
CA LYS A 339 -45.27 2.59 18.32
C LYS A 339 -46.21 2.65 19.51
N ASN A 340 -47.53 2.70 19.24
CA ASN A 340 -48.55 2.88 20.31
C ASN A 340 -48.72 1.64 21.21
N LYS A 341 -48.61 0.42 20.61
CA LYS A 341 -48.84 -0.81 21.34
C LYS A 341 -47.60 -1.41 22.01
N TYR A 342 -46.44 -1.23 21.38
CA TYR A 342 -45.22 -1.90 21.80
C TYR A 342 -44.06 -0.93 22.07
N ASP A 343 -44.31 0.37 21.95
CA ASP A 343 -43.28 1.42 22.03
C ASP A 343 -42.09 1.16 21.07
N TYR A 344 -42.38 0.50 19.92
CA TYR A 344 -41.39 0.15 18.90
C TYR A 344 -41.36 1.18 17.82
N ASP A 345 -40.22 1.83 17.61
CA ASP A 345 -39.98 2.75 16.50
C ASP A 345 -39.49 1.98 15.26
N THR A 346 -40.26 2.03 14.18
CA THR A 346 -39.91 1.34 12.92
C THR A 346 -38.83 2.04 12.12
N GLY A 347 -38.43 3.23 12.52
CA GLY A 347 -37.56 4.10 11.71
C GLY A 347 -38.27 4.65 10.46
N SER A 348 -37.48 5.25 9.56
CA SER A 348 -38.00 5.76 8.28
C SER A 348 -38.37 4.62 7.34
N TYR A 349 -39.52 4.71 6.70
CA TYR A 349 -39.99 3.80 5.65
C TYR A 349 -40.15 4.47 4.28
N THR A 350 -39.76 5.72 4.18
CA THR A 350 -39.84 6.52 2.93
C THR A 350 -38.46 6.80 2.34
N ASP A 351 -37.49 6.85 3.20
CA ASP A 351 -36.10 7.10 2.85
C ASP A 351 -35.19 6.19 3.70
N TYR A 352 -34.35 5.42 3.03
CA TYR A 352 -33.46 4.45 3.68
C TYR A 352 -31.99 4.79 3.41
N PRO A 353 -31.50 5.97 3.80
CA PRO A 353 -30.09 6.26 3.68
C PRO A 353 -29.31 5.43 4.71
N ALA A 354 -28.55 4.46 4.25
CA ALA A 354 -27.50 3.89 5.05
C ALA A 354 -26.22 4.73 4.83
N ASN A 355 -25.74 5.37 5.86
CA ASN A 355 -24.45 6.04 5.83
C ASN A 355 -23.40 5.06 6.30
N GLU A 356 -22.65 4.49 5.37
CA GLU A 356 -21.41 3.80 5.70
C GLU A 356 -20.31 4.82 5.87
N SER A 357 -19.63 4.78 7.00
CA SER A 357 -18.43 5.55 7.26
C SER A 357 -17.27 4.62 7.56
N ASN A 358 -16.12 4.89 6.99
CA ASN A 358 -14.91 4.15 7.21
C ASN A 358 -13.81 5.12 7.66
N MET A 359 -13.15 4.78 8.77
CA MET A 359 -12.04 5.54 9.32
C MET A 359 -10.81 4.67 9.33
N LYS A 360 -9.70 5.20 8.82
CA LYS A 360 -8.41 4.55 8.74
C LYS A 360 -7.36 5.43 9.40
N ILE A 361 -6.61 4.85 10.30
CA ILE A 361 -5.54 5.52 11.06
C ILE A 361 -4.24 4.73 10.89
#